data_1ae1b66502587d77c5e89a28e50a1b95
#
_entry.id   1ae1b66502587d77c5e89a28e50a1b95
#
_cell.length_a   1.000
_cell.length_b   1.000
_cell.length_c   1.000
_cell.angle_alpha   90.00
_cell.angle_beta   90.00
_cell.angle_gamma   90.00
#
_symmetry.space_group_name_H-M   'P 1'
#
loop_
_entity.id
_entity.type
_entity.pdbx_description
1 polymer ?
#
loop_
_entity_poly.entity_id
_entity_poly.type
_entity_poly.pdbx_seq_one_letter_code
_entity_poly.pdbx_strand_id
1 'polypeptide(L)'
;MFKIRYKSHHDVGNVISKFTKNFKASKEDFISLLEGVNVSKQLALYFHTPYCDKICSFCNMNRKQLDNDLEEYTKYICDEIKKYGAYKFCKTSEVDVVFFGGGTPTIFKKEQLERILKTLRENFIFSKDYEMTFETTLHNLSFEKLEIMEKYGVNRISVGIQTFSNRGRKLLNRTYDKNYVVERLKEIKKRFSGLICIDIIYNYANQTDEEVLQDADLLAEVEADSASFYSLMIHDGSDISKEREKDKSIYVYSLERDEELHNLFYSRCIEKGYKILELTKLKSFLSVFLLIDSLAISM
;
A
#
# COMPACT_ATOMS: atom_id res chain seq x y z
N MET A 1 -3.20 21.88 13.40
CA MET A 1 -2.16 20.94 12.91
C MET A 1 -1.75 21.26 11.47
N PHE A 2 -2.70 21.37 10.55
CA PHE A 2 -2.44 21.64 9.14
C PHE A 2 -2.29 23.14 8.89
N LYS A 3 -1.10 23.58 8.46
CA LYS A 3 -0.87 24.99 8.06
C LYS A 3 -0.95 25.20 6.56
N ILE A 4 -0.55 24.19 5.79
CA ILE A 4 -0.61 24.16 4.32
C ILE A 4 -0.79 22.72 3.86
N ARG A 5 -1.36 22.56 2.67
CA ARG A 5 -1.42 21.28 1.97
C ARG A 5 -0.68 21.39 0.64
N TYR A 6 0.23 20.48 0.42
CA TYR A 6 0.87 20.32 -0.89
C TYR A 6 -0.08 19.60 -1.85
N LYS A 7 -0.11 20.04 -3.11
CA LYS A 7 -0.99 19.46 -4.13
C LYS A 7 -0.49 18.11 -4.64
N SER A 8 0.80 17.83 -4.50
CA SER A 8 1.42 16.59 -4.97
C SER A 8 2.72 16.30 -4.23
N HIS A 9 3.21 15.07 -4.32
CA HIS A 9 4.54 14.69 -3.85
C HIS A 9 5.66 15.47 -4.57
N HIS A 10 5.43 15.91 -5.82
CA HIS A 10 6.37 16.75 -6.56
C HIS A 10 6.58 18.11 -5.89
N ASP A 11 5.54 18.70 -5.30
CA ASP A 11 5.67 19.97 -4.59
C ASP A 11 6.56 19.84 -3.35
N VAL A 12 6.43 18.72 -2.62
CA VAL A 12 7.31 18.38 -1.49
C VAL A 12 8.73 18.13 -2.00
N GLY A 13 8.89 17.36 -3.07
CA GLY A 13 10.18 17.12 -3.72
C GLY A 13 10.89 18.40 -4.14
N ASN A 14 10.16 19.36 -4.72
CA ASN A 14 10.69 20.68 -5.09
C ASN A 14 11.15 21.51 -3.89
N VAL A 15 10.51 21.37 -2.73
CA VAL A 15 10.98 22.03 -1.49
C VAL A 15 12.25 21.36 -0.99
N ILE A 16 12.29 20.04 -0.94
CA ILE A 16 13.43 19.28 -0.43
C ILE A 16 14.64 19.45 -1.36
N SER A 17 14.46 19.46 -2.68
CA SER A 17 15.54 19.60 -3.67
C SER A 17 16.31 20.91 -3.56
N LYS A 18 15.71 21.96 -2.96
CA LYS A 18 16.40 23.22 -2.65
C LYS A 18 17.47 23.07 -1.56
N PHE A 19 17.34 22.06 -0.73
CA PHE A 19 18.24 21.77 0.41
C PHE A 19 19.16 20.57 0.17
N THR A 20 18.93 19.79 -0.90
CA THR A 20 19.74 18.62 -1.26
C THR A 20 20.57 18.91 -2.49
N LYS A 21 21.85 18.51 -2.48
CA LYS A 21 22.67 18.51 -3.69
C LYS A 21 22.13 17.41 -4.63
N ASN A 22 21.83 17.76 -5.88
CA ASN A 22 21.47 16.79 -6.91
C ASN A 22 22.63 15.82 -7.14
N PHE A 23 22.52 14.62 -6.58
CA PHE A 23 23.45 13.53 -6.87
C PHE A 23 22.92 12.79 -8.10
N LYS A 24 23.65 12.85 -9.20
CA LYS A 24 23.33 12.07 -10.40
C LYS A 24 24.23 10.83 -10.40
N ALA A 25 23.68 9.71 -9.95
CA ALA A 25 24.33 8.42 -10.12
C ALA A 25 24.17 7.94 -11.58
N SER A 26 25.23 7.41 -12.17
CA SER A 26 25.17 6.75 -13.47
C SER A 26 24.71 5.29 -13.33
N LYS A 27 24.40 4.66 -14.46
CA LYS A 27 24.11 3.21 -14.48
C LYS A 27 25.33 2.39 -14.03
N GLU A 28 26.51 2.84 -14.38
CA GLU A 28 27.80 2.23 -14.03
C GLU A 28 28.04 2.30 -12.51
N ASP A 29 27.73 3.43 -11.87
CA ASP A 29 27.80 3.58 -10.40
C ASP A 29 26.88 2.59 -9.71
N PHE A 30 25.66 2.40 -10.24
CA PHE A 30 24.69 1.45 -9.68
C PHE A 30 25.16 0.00 -9.84
N ILE A 31 25.69 -0.38 -11.01
CA ILE A 31 26.23 -1.73 -11.23
C ILE A 31 27.43 -1.97 -10.31
N SER A 32 28.34 -1.00 -10.17
CA SER A 32 29.49 -1.08 -9.28
C SER A 32 29.06 -1.30 -7.82
N LEU A 33 27.99 -0.62 -7.39
CA LEU A 33 27.37 -0.84 -6.07
C LEU A 33 26.90 -2.28 -5.91
N LEU A 34 26.19 -2.82 -6.90
CA LEU A 34 25.63 -4.17 -6.86
C LEU A 34 26.72 -5.26 -6.84
N GLU A 35 27.89 -5.00 -7.47
CA GLU A 35 29.05 -5.89 -7.46
C GLU A 35 29.85 -5.81 -6.14
N GLY A 36 29.61 -4.77 -5.35
CA GLY A 36 30.22 -4.57 -4.03
C GLY A 36 29.61 -5.41 -2.92
N VAL A 37 30.16 -5.26 -1.71
CA VAL A 37 29.61 -5.85 -0.48
C VAL A 37 28.69 -4.84 0.18
N ASN A 38 27.52 -5.27 0.62
CA ASN A 38 26.66 -4.43 1.44
C ASN A 38 27.19 -4.36 2.88
N VAL A 39 27.74 -3.21 3.26
CA VAL A 39 28.31 -2.99 4.60
C VAL A 39 27.24 -2.97 5.68
N SER A 40 26.06 -2.41 5.39
CA SER A 40 24.94 -2.36 6.34
C SER A 40 24.28 -3.72 6.55
N LYS A 41 24.47 -4.65 5.61
CA LYS A 41 23.80 -5.96 5.52
C LYS A 41 22.28 -5.92 5.40
N GLN A 42 21.65 -4.76 5.52
CA GLN A 42 20.19 -4.58 5.43
C GLN A 42 19.77 -4.36 3.98
N LEU A 43 18.62 -4.94 3.61
CA LEU A 43 18.08 -4.84 2.26
C LEU A 43 16.56 -4.71 2.31
N ALA A 44 16.03 -3.73 1.59
CA ALA A 44 14.62 -3.63 1.28
C ALA A 44 14.38 -3.88 -0.21
N LEU A 45 13.36 -4.64 -0.54
CA LEU A 45 12.94 -4.97 -1.90
C LEU A 45 11.54 -4.42 -2.16
N TYR A 46 11.38 -3.68 -3.26
CA TYR A 46 10.07 -3.22 -3.73
C TYR A 46 9.76 -3.82 -5.10
N PHE A 47 8.60 -4.47 -5.20
CA PHE A 47 8.08 -5.04 -6.44
C PHE A 47 6.86 -4.25 -6.90
N HIS A 48 6.95 -3.61 -8.06
CA HIS A 48 5.85 -2.86 -8.62
C HIS A 48 5.00 -3.73 -9.54
N THR A 49 3.68 -3.80 -9.28
CA THR A 49 2.72 -4.47 -10.16
C THR A 49 1.82 -3.42 -10.81
N PRO A 50 2.07 -3.02 -12.07
CA PRO A 50 1.35 -1.90 -12.69
C PRO A 50 -0.02 -2.28 -13.25
N TYR A 51 -0.67 -3.32 -12.74
CA TYR A 51 -1.93 -3.84 -13.30
C TYR A 51 -3.05 -3.82 -12.28
N CYS A 52 -4.26 -3.45 -12.75
CA CYS A 52 -5.51 -3.56 -12.02
C CYS A 52 -6.59 -4.15 -12.94
N ASP A 53 -7.46 -4.97 -12.39
CA ASP A 53 -8.67 -5.44 -13.06
C ASP A 53 -9.75 -4.35 -13.11
N LYS A 54 -9.75 -3.47 -12.11
CA LYS A 54 -10.66 -2.33 -12.00
C LYS A 54 -9.92 -1.09 -11.52
N ILE A 55 -10.03 0.01 -12.25
CA ILE A 55 -9.40 1.27 -11.88
C ILE A 55 -10.33 2.06 -10.96
N CYS A 56 -9.80 2.48 -9.81
CA CYS A 56 -10.50 3.34 -8.85
C CYS A 56 -10.59 4.77 -9.39
N SER A 57 -11.70 5.45 -9.10
CA SER A 57 -11.96 6.80 -9.62
C SER A 57 -10.93 7.87 -9.23
N PHE A 58 -10.29 7.70 -8.06
CA PHE A 58 -9.30 8.63 -7.49
C PHE A 58 -7.85 8.33 -7.91
N CYS A 59 -7.59 7.14 -8.46
CA CYS A 59 -6.22 6.63 -8.59
C CYS A 59 -5.44 7.31 -9.71
N ASN A 60 -4.23 7.76 -9.40
CA ASN A 60 -3.26 8.29 -10.36
C ASN A 60 -1.93 7.54 -10.36
N MET A 61 -1.86 6.38 -9.70
CA MET A 61 -0.67 5.55 -9.65
C MET A 61 -0.25 5.12 -11.06
N ASN A 62 1.03 4.77 -11.24
CA ASN A 62 1.53 4.17 -12.48
C ASN A 62 0.92 2.76 -12.65
N ARG A 63 -0.24 2.72 -13.27
CA ARG A 63 -1.03 1.51 -13.48
C ARG A 63 -1.74 1.53 -14.83
N LYS A 64 -2.07 0.34 -15.33
CA LYS A 64 -2.97 0.13 -16.48
C LYS A 64 -4.00 -0.94 -16.17
N GLN A 65 -5.10 -0.90 -16.90
CA GLN A 65 -6.11 -1.96 -16.84
C GLN A 65 -5.51 -3.26 -17.37
N LEU A 66 -5.77 -4.36 -16.66
CA LEU A 66 -5.40 -5.68 -17.14
C LEU A 66 -6.30 -6.03 -18.34
N ASP A 67 -5.67 -6.32 -19.47
CA ASP A 67 -6.31 -6.72 -20.72
C ASP A 67 -5.89 -8.13 -21.19
N ASN A 68 -4.81 -8.67 -20.64
CA ASN A 68 -4.22 -9.95 -21.02
C ASN A 68 -3.72 -10.75 -19.81
N ASP A 69 -3.25 -11.96 -20.05
CA ASP A 69 -2.55 -12.78 -19.05
C ASP A 69 -1.22 -12.15 -18.64
N LEU A 70 -0.89 -12.27 -17.35
CA LEU A 70 0.35 -11.76 -16.78
C LEU A 70 1.53 -12.74 -16.86
N GLU A 71 1.48 -13.74 -17.73
CA GLU A 71 2.51 -14.78 -17.79
C GLU A 71 3.89 -14.21 -18.17
N GLU A 72 3.94 -13.34 -19.17
CA GLU A 72 5.20 -12.67 -19.55
C GLU A 72 5.74 -11.78 -18.44
N TYR A 73 4.86 -11.04 -17.77
CA TYR A 73 5.25 -10.18 -16.67
C TYR A 73 5.69 -10.99 -15.45
N THR A 74 5.05 -12.11 -15.17
CA THR A 74 5.46 -13.07 -14.13
C THR A 74 6.87 -13.60 -14.39
N LYS A 75 7.12 -14.01 -15.65
CA LYS A 75 8.45 -14.46 -16.07
C LYS A 75 9.48 -13.35 -15.89
N TYR A 76 9.17 -12.14 -16.34
CA TYR A 76 10.06 -10.97 -16.19
C TYR A 76 10.43 -10.72 -14.72
N ILE A 77 9.45 -10.69 -13.81
CA ILE A 77 9.71 -10.52 -12.36
C ILE A 77 10.62 -11.64 -11.84
N CYS A 78 10.34 -12.89 -12.18
CA CYS A 78 11.16 -14.03 -11.74
C CYS A 78 12.60 -13.94 -12.26
N ASP A 79 12.79 -13.49 -13.50
CA ASP A 79 14.12 -13.33 -14.09
C ASP A 79 14.90 -12.16 -13.45
N GLU A 80 14.22 -11.04 -13.14
CA GLU A 80 14.82 -9.94 -12.36
C GLU A 80 15.18 -10.36 -10.94
N ILE A 81 14.33 -11.12 -10.24
CA ILE A 81 14.62 -11.66 -8.92
C ILE A 81 15.91 -12.49 -8.94
N LYS A 82 16.06 -13.41 -9.89
CA LYS A 82 17.28 -14.24 -10.05
C LYS A 82 18.51 -13.39 -10.36
N LYS A 83 18.37 -12.43 -11.27
CA LYS A 83 19.44 -11.54 -11.69
C LYS A 83 19.96 -10.70 -10.52
N TYR A 84 19.06 -10.03 -9.77
CA TYR A 84 19.46 -9.21 -8.63
C TYR A 84 19.97 -10.06 -7.46
N GLY A 85 19.35 -11.20 -7.18
CA GLY A 85 19.82 -12.15 -6.18
C GLY A 85 21.21 -12.71 -6.47
N ALA A 86 21.67 -12.70 -7.72
CA ALA A 86 23.01 -13.14 -8.09
C ALA A 86 24.13 -12.13 -7.76
N TYR A 87 23.81 -10.84 -7.61
CA TYR A 87 24.80 -9.81 -7.29
C TYR A 87 25.37 -9.98 -5.88
N LYS A 88 26.64 -9.62 -5.73
CA LYS A 88 27.38 -9.75 -4.46
C LYS A 88 26.75 -8.92 -3.35
N PHE A 89 26.26 -7.70 -3.67
CA PHE A 89 25.54 -6.85 -2.73
C PHE A 89 24.37 -7.59 -2.09
N CYS A 90 23.50 -8.21 -2.90
CA CYS A 90 22.35 -8.96 -2.41
C CYS A 90 22.74 -10.22 -1.65
N LYS A 91 23.77 -10.97 -2.11
CA LYS A 91 24.26 -12.18 -1.43
C LYS A 91 24.91 -11.90 -0.08
N THR A 92 25.39 -10.69 0.15
CA THR A 92 25.97 -10.26 1.43
C THR A 92 24.99 -9.48 2.32
N SER A 93 23.72 -9.42 1.89
CA SER A 93 22.62 -8.76 2.60
C SER A 93 21.63 -9.77 3.17
N GLU A 94 20.90 -9.34 4.19
CA GLU A 94 19.66 -9.97 4.65
C GLU A 94 18.49 -9.04 4.31
N VAL A 95 17.43 -9.63 3.77
CA VAL A 95 16.21 -8.87 3.43
C VAL A 95 15.42 -8.64 4.70
N ASP A 96 15.27 -7.37 5.09
CA ASP A 96 14.46 -6.95 6.22
C ASP A 96 13.03 -6.57 5.82
N VAL A 97 12.88 -6.02 4.60
CA VAL A 97 11.58 -5.59 4.10
C VAL A 97 11.38 -6.03 2.66
N VAL A 98 10.22 -6.61 2.39
CA VAL A 98 9.70 -6.79 1.04
C VAL A 98 8.35 -6.12 0.92
N PHE A 99 8.15 -5.36 -0.13
CA PHE A 99 6.89 -4.69 -0.39
C PHE A 99 6.45 -4.93 -1.84
N PHE A 100 5.30 -5.60 -2.00
CA PHE A 100 4.62 -5.73 -3.28
C PHE A 100 3.52 -4.70 -3.37
N GLY A 101 3.66 -3.74 -4.29
CA GLY A 101 2.75 -2.61 -4.41
C GLY A 101 2.47 -2.19 -5.85
N GLY A 102 1.81 -1.06 -6.00
CA GLY A 102 1.52 -0.43 -7.28
C GLY A 102 0.04 -0.43 -7.66
N GLY A 103 -0.36 -1.21 -8.66
CA GLY A 103 -1.76 -1.39 -9.04
C GLY A 103 -2.48 -2.32 -8.07
N THR A 104 -2.43 -3.62 -8.32
CA THR A 104 -2.99 -4.65 -7.42
C THR A 104 -2.12 -5.90 -7.47
N PRO A 105 -1.12 -6.05 -6.59
CA PRO A 105 -0.19 -7.19 -6.63
C PRO A 105 -0.86 -8.57 -6.57
N THR A 106 -2.02 -8.69 -5.94
CA THR A 106 -2.78 -9.94 -5.90
C THR A 106 -3.59 -10.24 -7.18
N ILE A 107 -3.38 -9.46 -8.26
CA ILE A 107 -4.01 -9.72 -9.56
C ILE A 107 -3.46 -10.99 -10.24
N PHE A 108 -2.22 -11.40 -9.93
CA PHE A 108 -1.64 -12.63 -10.42
C PHE A 108 -2.52 -13.83 -10.12
N LYS A 109 -2.57 -14.80 -11.04
CA LYS A 109 -3.13 -16.12 -10.77
C LYS A 109 -2.35 -16.81 -9.66
N LYS A 110 -2.97 -17.76 -8.96
CA LYS A 110 -2.32 -18.45 -7.84
C LYS A 110 -1.00 -19.12 -8.21
N GLU A 111 -0.92 -19.74 -9.39
CA GLU A 111 0.30 -20.38 -9.90
C GLU A 111 1.41 -19.36 -10.21
N GLN A 112 1.04 -18.18 -10.70
CA GLN A 112 1.96 -17.07 -10.98
C GLN A 112 2.49 -16.47 -9.68
N LEU A 113 1.59 -16.24 -8.72
CA LEU A 113 1.93 -15.73 -7.38
C LEU A 113 2.88 -16.70 -6.65
N GLU A 114 2.55 -17.99 -6.66
CA GLU A 114 3.41 -19.02 -6.05
C GLU A 114 4.80 -19.04 -6.69
N ARG A 115 4.89 -18.97 -8.01
CA ARG A 115 6.17 -18.94 -8.73
C ARG A 115 7.02 -17.71 -8.37
N ILE A 116 6.42 -16.52 -8.30
CA ILE A 116 7.13 -15.29 -7.88
C ILE A 116 7.67 -15.44 -6.47
N LEU A 117 6.81 -15.81 -5.52
CA LEU A 117 7.19 -15.92 -4.10
C LEU A 117 8.24 -17.01 -3.87
N LYS A 118 8.09 -18.16 -4.53
CA LYS A 118 9.08 -19.23 -4.49
C LYS A 118 10.43 -18.76 -5.02
N THR A 119 10.45 -18.09 -6.19
CA THR A 119 11.68 -17.58 -6.78
C THR A 119 12.35 -16.57 -5.84
N LEU A 120 11.57 -15.70 -5.19
CA LEU A 120 12.09 -14.73 -4.22
C LEU A 120 12.78 -15.45 -3.03
N ARG A 121 12.12 -16.45 -2.44
CA ARG A 121 12.67 -17.22 -1.30
C ARG A 121 13.92 -18.03 -1.64
N GLU A 122 14.05 -18.46 -2.89
CA GLU A 122 15.21 -19.23 -3.36
C GLU A 122 16.44 -18.36 -3.66
N ASN A 123 16.26 -17.03 -3.89
CA ASN A 123 17.35 -16.18 -4.37
C ASN A 123 17.80 -15.10 -3.38
N PHE A 124 17.11 -14.93 -2.24
CA PHE A 124 17.47 -13.95 -1.22
C PHE A 124 17.52 -14.57 0.17
N ILE A 125 18.41 -14.06 1.01
CA ILE A 125 18.50 -14.42 2.44
C ILE A 125 17.63 -13.43 3.20
N PHE A 126 16.77 -13.91 4.08
CA PHE A 126 15.86 -13.08 4.87
C PHE A 126 16.36 -12.98 6.31
N SER A 127 16.28 -11.80 6.89
CA SER A 127 16.51 -11.62 8.32
C SER A 127 15.44 -12.36 9.14
N LYS A 128 15.72 -12.60 10.41
CA LYS A 128 14.79 -13.33 11.30
C LYS A 128 13.45 -12.61 11.43
N ASP A 129 13.48 -11.28 11.52
CA ASP A 129 12.33 -10.43 11.84
C ASP A 129 11.86 -9.61 10.62
N TYR A 130 12.01 -10.15 9.42
CA TYR A 130 11.62 -9.45 8.17
C TYR A 130 10.12 -9.17 8.12
N GLU A 131 9.75 -8.09 7.43
CA GLU A 131 8.37 -7.81 7.00
C GLU A 131 8.21 -8.04 5.51
N MET A 132 7.23 -8.86 5.11
CA MET A 132 6.84 -9.03 3.71
C MET A 132 5.38 -8.60 3.54
N THR A 133 5.18 -7.44 2.93
CA THR A 133 3.88 -6.82 2.72
C THR A 133 3.37 -7.00 1.30
N PHE A 134 2.10 -7.34 1.16
CA PHE A 134 1.36 -7.32 -0.10
C PHE A 134 0.21 -6.32 -0.06
N GLU A 135 0.18 -5.39 -1.01
CA GLU A 135 -1.03 -4.61 -1.30
C GLU A 135 -2.07 -5.47 -2.01
N THR A 136 -3.33 -5.30 -1.64
CA THR A 136 -4.42 -6.09 -2.20
C THR A 136 -5.75 -5.35 -2.19
N THR A 137 -6.71 -5.91 -2.90
CA THR A 137 -8.13 -5.57 -2.78
C THR A 137 -8.92 -6.83 -2.41
N LEU A 138 -10.08 -6.70 -1.78
CA LEU A 138 -10.90 -7.86 -1.44
C LEU A 138 -11.33 -8.67 -2.65
N HIS A 139 -11.45 -8.01 -3.82
CA HIS A 139 -11.82 -8.66 -5.08
C HIS A 139 -10.74 -9.64 -5.56
N ASN A 140 -9.47 -9.27 -5.40
CA ASN A 140 -8.34 -10.04 -5.91
C ASN A 140 -7.73 -11.02 -4.90
N LEU A 141 -8.18 -10.99 -3.63
CA LEU A 141 -7.67 -11.84 -2.56
C LEU A 141 -8.59 -13.05 -2.34
N SER A 142 -8.28 -14.19 -3.00
CA SER A 142 -8.90 -15.47 -2.66
C SER A 142 -8.20 -16.11 -1.46
N PHE A 143 -8.84 -17.08 -0.79
CA PHE A 143 -8.23 -17.79 0.33
C PHE A 143 -7.07 -18.65 -0.10
N GLU A 144 -7.13 -19.26 -1.30
CA GLU A 144 -6.01 -20.03 -1.85
C GLU A 144 -4.78 -19.14 -2.09
N LYS A 145 -4.98 -17.90 -2.55
CA LYS A 145 -3.86 -16.94 -2.67
C LYS A 145 -3.30 -16.57 -1.30
N LEU A 146 -4.16 -16.37 -0.31
CA LEU A 146 -3.75 -16.08 1.06
C LEU A 146 -2.90 -17.21 1.65
N GLU A 147 -3.31 -18.47 1.47
CA GLU A 147 -2.56 -19.67 1.88
C GLU A 147 -1.19 -19.76 1.19
N ILE A 148 -1.12 -19.46 -0.12
CA ILE A 148 0.15 -19.40 -0.84
C ILE A 148 1.03 -18.28 -0.28
N MET A 149 0.48 -17.11 -0.02
CA MET A 149 1.22 -15.98 0.55
C MET A 149 1.81 -16.34 1.90
N GLU A 150 1.04 -16.94 2.81
CA GLU A 150 1.53 -17.39 4.11
C GLU A 150 2.58 -18.50 3.98
N LYS A 151 2.37 -19.48 3.11
CA LYS A 151 3.33 -20.56 2.83
C LYS A 151 4.72 -20.04 2.48
N TYR A 152 4.79 -18.92 1.77
CA TYR A 152 6.07 -18.30 1.37
C TYR A 152 6.49 -17.14 2.27
N GLY A 153 5.82 -16.96 3.40
CA GLY A 153 6.24 -16.06 4.47
C GLY A 153 5.79 -14.61 4.32
N VAL A 154 4.72 -14.34 3.54
CA VAL A 154 4.03 -13.06 3.62
C VAL A 154 3.39 -12.95 4.99
N ASN A 155 3.77 -11.92 5.75
CA ASN A 155 3.34 -11.73 7.13
C ASN A 155 2.57 -10.41 7.35
N ARG A 156 2.32 -9.66 6.27
CA ARG A 156 1.48 -8.46 6.29
C ARG A 156 0.73 -8.29 4.98
N ILE A 157 -0.53 -7.90 5.06
CA ILE A 157 -1.31 -7.46 3.89
C ILE A 157 -1.82 -6.04 4.12
N SER A 158 -1.80 -5.20 3.06
CA SER A 158 -2.45 -3.89 3.04
C SER A 158 -3.65 -3.95 2.14
N VAL A 159 -4.83 -3.81 2.73
CA VAL A 159 -6.12 -4.00 2.03
C VAL A 159 -6.74 -2.64 1.72
N GLY A 160 -6.76 -2.27 0.46
CA GLY A 160 -7.39 -1.03 0.00
C GLY A 160 -8.90 -1.11 0.11
N ILE A 161 -9.47 -0.76 1.27
CA ILE A 161 -10.93 -0.66 1.48
C ILE A 161 -11.43 0.70 1.04
N GLN A 162 -10.70 1.74 1.37
CA GLN A 162 -10.91 3.17 1.14
C GLN A 162 -12.02 3.80 2.00
N THR A 163 -13.11 3.14 2.26
CA THR A 163 -14.17 3.48 3.22
C THR A 163 -15.14 2.32 3.35
N PHE A 164 -15.79 2.21 4.49
CA PHE A 164 -16.92 1.28 4.67
C PHE A 164 -18.26 1.89 4.23
N SER A 165 -18.37 3.23 4.08
CA SER A 165 -19.59 3.88 3.61
C SER A 165 -19.98 3.40 2.21
N ASN A 166 -21.20 2.88 2.03
CA ASN A 166 -21.70 2.47 0.72
C ASN A 166 -21.73 3.61 -0.30
N ARG A 167 -22.02 4.83 0.14
CA ARG A 167 -21.99 6.04 -0.69
C ARG A 167 -20.55 6.35 -1.11
N GLY A 168 -19.61 6.38 -0.16
CA GLY A 168 -18.19 6.61 -0.43
C GLY A 168 -17.61 5.54 -1.35
N ARG A 169 -17.93 4.26 -1.13
CA ARG A 169 -17.50 3.15 -1.99
C ARG A 169 -17.95 3.31 -3.44
N LYS A 170 -19.20 3.72 -3.64
CA LYS A 170 -19.72 4.00 -4.99
C LYS A 170 -18.97 5.17 -5.65
N LEU A 171 -18.75 6.25 -4.92
CA LEU A 171 -18.01 7.43 -5.38
C LEU A 171 -16.57 7.07 -5.79
N LEU A 172 -15.89 6.28 -4.97
CA LEU A 172 -14.51 5.86 -5.17
C LEU A 172 -14.37 4.65 -6.12
N ASN A 173 -15.47 4.25 -6.77
CA ASN A 173 -15.54 3.09 -7.68
C ASN A 173 -15.02 1.78 -7.04
N ARG A 174 -15.40 1.54 -5.77
CA ARG A 174 -15.01 0.32 -5.03
C ARG A 174 -16.07 -0.78 -5.20
N THR A 175 -15.59 -2.03 -5.22
CA THR A 175 -16.43 -3.22 -5.34
C THR A 175 -17.01 -3.58 -3.98
N TYR A 176 -18.21 -4.21 -3.98
CA TYR A 176 -18.92 -4.70 -2.81
C TYR A 176 -19.50 -3.61 -1.91
N ASP A 177 -20.51 -3.97 -1.14
CA ASP A 177 -21.10 -3.14 -0.10
C ASP A 177 -20.40 -3.30 1.25
N LYS A 178 -20.80 -2.49 2.21
CA LYS A 178 -20.28 -2.49 3.57
C LYS A 178 -20.36 -3.87 4.24
N ASN A 179 -21.50 -4.54 4.14
CA ASN A 179 -21.73 -5.79 4.87
C ASN A 179 -20.79 -6.89 4.36
N TYR A 180 -20.67 -7.03 3.05
CA TYR A 180 -19.71 -7.96 2.46
C TYR A 180 -18.27 -7.64 2.88
N VAL A 181 -17.88 -6.36 2.87
CA VAL A 181 -16.53 -5.94 3.25
C VAL A 181 -16.21 -6.33 4.68
N VAL A 182 -17.11 -6.04 5.62
CA VAL A 182 -16.92 -6.37 7.04
C VAL A 182 -16.80 -7.88 7.26
N GLU A 183 -17.74 -8.66 6.71
CA GLU A 183 -17.71 -10.12 6.86
C GLU A 183 -16.44 -10.72 6.20
N ARG A 184 -16.07 -10.24 5.03
CA ARG A 184 -14.88 -10.73 4.34
C ARG A 184 -13.58 -10.42 5.11
N LEU A 185 -13.46 -9.25 5.71
CA LEU A 185 -12.30 -8.89 6.55
C LEU A 185 -12.24 -9.76 7.81
N LYS A 186 -13.38 -10.02 8.46
CA LYS A 186 -13.45 -10.95 9.61
C LYS A 186 -13.03 -12.38 9.23
N GLU A 187 -13.41 -12.85 8.05
CA GLU A 187 -12.98 -14.15 7.55
C GLU A 187 -11.46 -14.20 7.27
N ILE A 188 -10.91 -13.13 6.67
CA ILE A 188 -9.47 -13.00 6.44
C ILE A 188 -8.73 -12.99 7.79
N LYS A 189 -9.21 -12.21 8.77
CA LYS A 189 -8.60 -12.14 10.11
C LYS A 189 -8.54 -13.50 10.81
N LYS A 190 -9.55 -14.35 10.63
CA LYS A 190 -9.58 -15.71 11.19
C LYS A 190 -8.60 -16.68 10.50
N ARG A 191 -8.21 -16.42 9.25
CA ARG A 191 -7.43 -17.34 8.44
C ARG A 191 -5.98 -16.91 8.26
N PHE A 192 -5.71 -15.60 8.29
CA PHE A 192 -4.37 -15.04 8.08
C PHE A 192 -3.71 -14.78 9.44
N SER A 193 -2.56 -15.39 9.66
CA SER A 193 -1.79 -15.24 10.91
C SER A 193 -0.97 -13.95 10.96
N GLY A 194 -0.76 -13.29 9.82
CA GLY A 194 -0.01 -12.06 9.72
C GLY A 194 -0.83 -10.81 10.04
N LEU A 195 -0.22 -9.64 9.85
CA LEU A 195 -0.82 -8.34 10.13
C LEU A 195 -1.72 -7.88 8.98
N ILE A 196 -2.88 -7.33 9.33
CA ILE A 196 -3.83 -6.72 8.39
C ILE A 196 -3.82 -5.21 8.57
N CYS A 197 -3.32 -4.50 7.56
CA CYS A 197 -3.44 -3.06 7.42
C CYS A 197 -4.64 -2.72 6.53
N ILE A 198 -5.42 -1.72 6.90
CA ILE A 198 -6.54 -1.24 6.09
C ILE A 198 -6.24 0.18 5.63
N ASP A 199 -6.32 0.42 4.31
CA ASP A 199 -6.17 1.74 3.75
C ASP A 199 -7.53 2.42 3.63
N ILE A 200 -7.66 3.60 4.24
CA ILE A 200 -8.87 4.43 4.27
C ILE A 200 -8.57 5.79 3.66
N ILE A 201 -9.47 6.25 2.80
CA ILE A 201 -9.48 7.59 2.23
C ILE A 201 -10.62 8.37 2.84
N TYR A 202 -10.31 9.55 3.37
CA TYR A 202 -11.30 10.50 3.88
C TYR A 202 -11.33 11.78 3.05
N ASN A 203 -12.24 12.68 3.40
CA ASN A 203 -12.42 13.99 2.73
C ASN A 203 -12.83 13.84 1.24
N TYR A 204 -13.60 12.80 0.92
CA TYR A 204 -14.27 12.70 -0.36
C TYR A 204 -15.55 13.54 -0.36
N ALA A 205 -16.11 13.80 -1.56
CA ALA A 205 -17.25 14.70 -1.73
C ALA A 205 -18.39 14.47 -0.75
N ASN A 206 -18.74 15.52 0.00
CA ASN A 206 -19.84 15.54 0.98
C ASN A 206 -19.75 14.41 2.04
N GLN A 207 -18.53 14.01 2.42
CA GLN A 207 -18.34 13.06 3.50
C GLN A 207 -18.85 13.63 4.82
N THR A 208 -19.71 12.88 5.52
CA THR A 208 -20.26 13.28 6.81
C THR A 208 -19.38 12.80 7.96
N ASP A 209 -19.59 13.39 9.14
CA ASP A 209 -18.91 12.95 10.37
C ASP A 209 -19.26 11.51 10.72
N GLU A 210 -20.51 11.12 10.52
CA GLU A 210 -21.01 9.77 10.78
C GLU A 210 -20.29 8.73 9.90
N GLU A 211 -19.99 9.07 8.65
CA GLU A 211 -19.25 8.17 7.76
C GLU A 211 -17.81 7.97 8.24
N VAL A 212 -17.15 9.01 8.74
CA VAL A 212 -15.79 8.92 9.30
C VAL A 212 -15.78 8.14 10.61
N LEU A 213 -16.75 8.39 11.51
CA LEU A 213 -16.91 7.63 12.75
C LEU A 213 -17.21 6.16 12.47
N GLN A 214 -18.06 5.87 11.48
CA GLN A 214 -18.34 4.50 11.05
C GLN A 214 -17.08 3.79 10.54
N ASP A 215 -16.24 4.47 9.76
CA ASP A 215 -14.98 3.90 9.28
C ASP A 215 -14.06 3.52 10.46
N ALA A 216 -13.95 4.37 11.49
CA ALA A 216 -13.17 4.09 12.69
C ALA A 216 -13.77 2.94 13.54
N ASP A 217 -15.08 2.91 13.71
CA ASP A 217 -15.77 1.86 14.47
C ASP A 217 -15.64 0.48 13.79
N LEU A 218 -15.83 0.44 12.47
CA LEU A 218 -15.72 -0.81 11.70
C LEU A 218 -14.28 -1.29 11.57
N LEU A 219 -13.30 -0.37 11.54
CA LEU A 219 -11.88 -0.73 11.60
C LEU A 219 -11.59 -1.56 12.87
N ALA A 220 -12.14 -1.13 14.01
CA ALA A 220 -11.98 -1.84 15.28
C ALA A 220 -12.81 -3.14 15.31
N GLU A 221 -14.02 -3.14 14.76
CA GLU A 221 -14.88 -4.33 14.70
C GLU A 221 -14.28 -5.47 13.90
N VAL A 222 -13.57 -5.16 12.79
CA VAL A 222 -12.88 -6.18 11.99
C VAL A 222 -11.50 -6.56 12.55
N GLU A 223 -11.13 -6.01 13.71
CA GLU A 223 -9.86 -6.27 14.40
C GLU A 223 -8.63 -6.01 13.51
N ALA A 224 -8.66 -4.94 12.72
CA ALA A 224 -7.52 -4.56 11.91
C ALA A 224 -6.30 -4.23 12.79
N ASP A 225 -5.12 -4.73 12.40
CA ASP A 225 -3.89 -4.52 13.17
C ASP A 225 -3.37 -3.09 13.00
N SER A 226 -3.67 -2.47 11.87
CA SER A 226 -3.29 -1.09 11.56
C SER A 226 -4.19 -0.48 10.50
N ALA A 227 -4.13 0.84 10.40
CA ALA A 227 -4.76 1.58 9.31
C ALA A 227 -3.84 2.66 8.77
N SER A 228 -3.93 2.86 7.45
CA SER A 228 -3.45 4.06 6.77
C SER A 228 -4.65 4.95 6.46
N PHE A 229 -4.57 6.23 6.83
CA PHE A 229 -5.69 7.17 6.71
C PHE A 229 -5.25 8.40 5.93
N TYR A 230 -5.71 8.50 4.68
CA TYR A 230 -5.28 9.50 3.72
C TYR A 230 -6.41 10.44 3.31
N SER A 231 -6.15 11.75 3.34
CA SER A 231 -7.06 12.72 2.74
C SER A 231 -7.07 12.55 1.22
N LEU A 232 -8.27 12.51 0.63
CA LEU A 232 -8.41 12.40 -0.82
C LEU A 232 -7.65 13.52 -1.53
N MET A 233 -6.70 13.14 -2.38
CA MET A 233 -6.04 14.05 -3.32
C MET A 233 -6.60 13.83 -4.72
N ILE A 234 -7.04 14.92 -5.34
CA ILE A 234 -7.55 14.88 -6.71
C ILE A 234 -6.37 15.17 -7.64
N HIS A 235 -5.96 14.15 -8.35
CA HIS A 235 -4.87 14.22 -9.30
C HIS A 235 -5.39 14.34 -10.72
N ASP A 236 -4.71 15.13 -11.54
CA ASP A 236 -5.04 15.29 -12.96
C ASP A 236 -5.03 13.94 -13.67
N GLY A 237 -6.03 13.72 -14.54
CA GLY A 237 -6.21 12.47 -15.28
C GLY A 237 -6.98 11.38 -14.54
N SER A 238 -7.27 11.53 -13.25
CA SER A 238 -8.20 10.64 -12.52
C SER A 238 -9.65 10.89 -12.95
N ASP A 239 -10.53 9.90 -12.77
CA ASP A 239 -11.95 10.09 -13.13
C ASP A 239 -12.61 11.15 -12.24
N ILE A 240 -12.24 11.21 -10.97
CA ILE A 240 -12.68 12.27 -10.05
C ILE A 240 -12.25 13.66 -10.54
N SER A 241 -11.07 13.82 -11.13
CA SER A 241 -10.66 15.13 -11.66
C SER A 241 -11.52 15.57 -12.85
N LYS A 242 -11.88 14.63 -13.72
CA LYS A 242 -12.79 14.89 -14.86
C LYS A 242 -14.21 15.26 -14.41
N GLU A 243 -14.72 14.65 -13.33
CA GLU A 243 -16.00 15.01 -12.73
C GLU A 243 -15.94 16.41 -12.11
N ARG A 244 -14.87 16.74 -11.39
CA ARG A 244 -14.64 18.07 -10.82
C ARG A 244 -14.52 19.17 -11.89
N GLU A 245 -13.97 18.86 -13.06
CA GLU A 245 -13.94 19.82 -14.18
C GLU A 245 -15.35 20.20 -14.68
N LYS A 246 -16.29 19.25 -14.62
CA LYS A 246 -17.69 19.47 -15.00
C LYS A 246 -18.48 20.24 -13.93
N ASP A 247 -18.22 19.93 -12.67
CA ASP A 247 -18.87 20.58 -11.53
C ASP A 247 -17.87 20.81 -10.39
N LYS A 248 -17.36 22.04 -10.32
CA LYS A 248 -16.37 22.45 -9.31
C LYS A 248 -16.93 22.45 -7.89
N SER A 249 -18.26 22.46 -7.72
CA SER A 249 -18.89 22.47 -6.39
C SER A 249 -18.83 21.11 -5.70
N ILE A 250 -18.67 20.03 -6.43
CA ILE A 250 -18.66 18.66 -5.90
C ILE A 250 -17.41 18.41 -5.02
N TYR A 251 -16.28 19.05 -5.35
CA TYR A 251 -15.01 18.80 -4.67
C TYR A 251 -14.35 20.13 -4.24
N VAL A 252 -14.97 20.81 -3.30
CA VAL A 252 -14.38 21.99 -2.67
C VAL A 252 -13.51 21.51 -1.51
N TYR A 253 -12.19 21.62 -1.69
CA TYR A 253 -11.26 21.32 -0.60
C TYR A 253 -11.27 22.44 0.43
N SER A 254 -11.46 22.10 1.70
CA SER A 254 -11.28 22.96 2.86
C SER A 254 -10.24 22.35 3.78
N LEU A 255 -9.21 23.13 4.13
CA LEU A 255 -8.18 22.71 5.07
C LEU A 255 -8.76 22.49 6.47
N GLU A 256 -9.69 23.34 6.88
CA GLU A 256 -10.40 23.23 8.15
C GLU A 256 -11.18 21.90 8.23
N ARG A 257 -11.96 21.60 7.17
CA ARG A 257 -12.72 20.34 7.11
C ARG A 257 -11.82 19.10 7.06
N ASP A 258 -10.69 19.18 6.38
CA ASP A 258 -9.69 18.13 6.35
C ASP A 258 -9.17 17.83 7.77
N GLU A 259 -8.83 18.89 8.52
CA GLU A 259 -8.36 18.76 9.90
C GLU A 259 -9.45 18.22 10.85
N GLU A 260 -10.70 18.68 10.71
CA GLU A 260 -11.84 18.18 11.47
C GLU A 260 -12.04 16.67 11.28
N LEU A 261 -12.14 16.21 10.03
CA LEU A 261 -12.36 14.79 9.72
C LEU A 261 -11.19 13.91 10.18
N HIS A 262 -9.96 14.41 10.01
CA HIS A 262 -8.77 13.72 10.49
C HIS A 262 -8.81 13.55 12.01
N ASN A 263 -9.07 14.63 12.76
CA ASN A 263 -9.12 14.59 14.22
C ASN A 263 -10.26 13.70 14.73
N LEU A 264 -11.40 13.73 14.06
CA LEU A 264 -12.56 12.90 14.39
C LEU A 264 -12.22 11.40 14.28
N PHE A 265 -11.62 10.99 13.15
CA PHE A 265 -11.20 9.60 12.96
C PHE A 265 -10.17 9.14 13.99
N TYR A 266 -9.12 9.95 14.19
CA TYR A 266 -8.05 9.61 15.12
C TYR A 266 -8.53 9.53 16.57
N SER A 267 -9.34 10.49 17.01
CA SER A 267 -9.92 10.45 18.36
C SER A 267 -10.75 9.19 18.56
N ARG A 268 -11.58 8.82 17.59
CA ARG A 268 -12.39 7.60 17.67
C ARG A 268 -11.55 6.33 17.66
N CYS A 269 -10.50 6.27 16.85
CA CYS A 269 -9.58 5.14 16.85
C CYS A 269 -8.81 5.00 18.17
N ILE A 270 -8.40 6.11 18.78
CA ILE A 270 -7.76 6.09 20.12
C ILE A 270 -8.72 5.55 21.18
N GLU A 271 -9.98 5.97 21.18
CA GLU A 271 -11.01 5.43 22.06
C GLU A 271 -11.21 3.91 21.87
N LYS A 272 -10.98 3.40 20.65
CA LYS A 272 -11.03 1.97 20.30
C LYS A 272 -9.73 1.21 20.60
N GLY A 273 -8.71 1.85 21.15
CA GLY A 273 -7.44 1.20 21.52
C GLY A 273 -6.38 1.19 20.44
N TYR A 274 -6.42 2.12 19.48
CA TYR A 274 -5.33 2.33 18.51
C TYR A 274 -4.35 3.36 19.03
N LYS A 275 -3.09 3.24 18.59
CA LYS A 275 -2.03 4.23 18.79
C LYS A 275 -1.68 4.91 17.46
N ILE A 276 -1.39 6.19 17.52
CA ILE A 276 -0.86 6.95 16.39
C ILE A 276 0.61 6.54 16.21
N LEU A 277 0.98 6.11 15.00
CA LEU A 277 2.37 5.88 14.61
C LEU A 277 2.95 7.12 13.93
N GLU A 278 2.20 7.67 13.00
CA GLU A 278 2.53 8.88 12.26
C GLU A 278 1.25 9.57 11.80
N LEU A 279 1.37 10.72 11.13
CA LEU A 279 0.23 11.53 10.71
C LEU A 279 -0.83 10.77 9.89
N THR A 280 -0.42 9.73 9.17
CA THR A 280 -1.30 8.95 8.29
C THR A 280 -1.46 7.50 8.69
N LYS A 281 -0.87 7.06 9.82
CA LYS A 281 -0.90 5.65 10.23
C LYS A 281 -1.21 5.45 11.69
N LEU A 282 -2.02 4.43 11.94
CA LEU A 282 -2.42 3.94 13.25
C LEU A 282 -2.08 2.47 13.39
N LYS A 283 -1.82 2.01 14.62
CA LYS A 283 -1.73 0.58 14.93
C LYS A 283 -2.59 0.20 16.13
N SER A 284 -3.08 -1.03 16.15
CA SER A 284 -3.68 -1.65 17.32
C SER A 284 -2.65 -1.81 18.45
N PHE A 285 -3.08 -1.74 19.70
CA PHE A 285 -2.22 -2.04 20.86
C PHE A 285 -1.66 -3.46 20.86
N LEU A 286 -2.35 -4.38 20.18
CA LEU A 286 -2.00 -5.81 20.14
C LEU A 286 -0.99 -6.14 19.04
N SER A 287 -0.76 -5.25 18.06
CA SER A 287 0.14 -5.51 16.95
C SER A 287 1.59 -5.09 17.21
N VAL A 288 2.54 -5.93 16.83
CA VAL A 288 3.98 -5.61 16.85
C VAL A 288 4.37 -5.13 15.45
N PHE A 289 4.82 -3.88 15.36
CA PHE A 289 5.34 -3.27 14.12
C PHE A 289 6.84 -3.14 14.20
N LEU A 290 7.53 -3.58 13.16
CA LEU A 290 8.92 -3.22 12.93
C LEU A 290 8.94 -2.01 11.98
N LEU A 291 9.40 -0.86 12.47
CA LEU A 291 9.80 0.27 11.63
C LEU A 291 11.26 0.02 11.23
N ILE A 292 11.49 -0.32 9.97
CA ILE A 292 12.84 -0.56 9.47
C ILE A 292 13.21 0.55 8.51
N ASP A 293 14.23 1.34 8.87
CA ASP A 293 14.92 2.27 7.98
C ASP A 293 15.94 1.48 7.16
N SER A 294 15.57 1.04 5.96
CA SER A 294 16.43 0.24 5.08
C SER A 294 16.58 0.84 3.68
N LEU A 295 17.68 0.54 3.03
CA LEU A 295 17.96 0.96 1.65
C LEU A 295 17.06 0.14 0.70
N ALA A 296 16.15 0.80 -0.03
CA ALA A 296 15.23 0.16 -0.94
C ALA A 296 15.82 -0.03 -2.34
N ILE A 297 15.74 -1.25 -2.86
CA ILE A 297 15.93 -1.55 -4.29
C ILE A 297 14.55 -1.73 -4.92
N SER A 298 14.21 -0.88 -5.89
CA SER A 298 12.97 -1.00 -6.67
C SER A 298 13.22 -1.86 -7.90
N MET A 299 12.42 -2.90 -8.09
CA MET A 299 12.42 -3.81 -9.25
C MET A 299 11.15 -3.65 -10.09
#